data_7c1346d5ea7c1eb0a68ea3474dda798b
#
_entry.id   7c1346d5ea7c1eb0a68ea3474dda798b
#
_cell.length_a   1.000
_cell.length_b   1.000
_cell.length_c   1.000
_cell.angle_alpha   90.00
_cell.angle_beta   90.00
_cell.angle_gamma   90.00
#
_symmetry.space_group_name_H-M   'P 1'
#
loop_
_entity.id
_entity.type
_entity.pdbx_description
1 polymer ?
#
loop_
_entity_poly.entity_id
_entity_poly.type
_entity_poly.pdbx_seq_one_letter_code
_entity_poly.pdbx_strand_id
1 'polypeptide(L)'
;MRRGYIMSIEQFLEEQNKAIRELHITSAEASWMAATTGEEEWNTKSAEADTAYSVYFSDKERFDQVKKYLEQTEEPVQKRQLELLYSQMLENQLPEDKLKEMVQLSTELVGVFNTFRATLNGKQVSENDVRQILIKSNDLELREEAWHASKQIAKEVEEKLLVLVKKRNEAARSLGFENFHQMSFESQELDREEIFSIFTELKQLSDEPFRELKQEMDEELAERFGIKVEDLRPWHYADPFFQEAPPSKELDLDPFYDGKNLEELSTQTFAKMGMDITDMLQKSDLYPREKKNQHAFCTDIDREGDVRVLSNNVPSDYWSTTMLHEYGHAVYFKYIDRDLPFLLRSPAHTLTTEAIAMLYGRFGKNPEWLKQFLGLDQAQVEELKPHIEKSLRRQMLIAGRWIMTFVFFERELYENPDQDLNRLWWKIVSEVQLLTPPENQDYPHWAAKIHFTLVPVYYQNYLLGELTTSQLQRYIEKNISTDLFSEKVGEFLLNDFFKPGALYNWNEKIERATGERLNPQHFVDQFVAVK
;
A
#
# COMPACT_ATOMS: atom_id res chain seq x y z
N MET A 1 44.25 -17.26 27.85
CA MET A 1 42.81 -17.15 27.72
C MET A 1 42.47 -15.66 27.61
N ARG A 2 42.19 -15.16 26.39
CA ARG A 2 41.62 -13.81 26.21
C ARG A 2 40.17 -13.93 26.67
N ARG A 3 39.82 -13.26 27.79
CA ARG A 3 38.43 -13.00 28.13
C ARG A 3 37.85 -12.20 26.94
N GLY A 4 37.02 -12.83 26.11
CA GLY A 4 36.30 -12.11 25.09
C GLY A 4 35.53 -11.01 25.76
N TYR A 5 35.72 -9.79 25.30
CA TYR A 5 34.94 -8.62 25.73
C TYR A 5 33.50 -8.88 25.31
N ILE A 6 32.65 -9.19 26.27
CA ILE A 6 31.21 -9.35 25.98
C ILE A 6 30.66 -7.93 25.86
N MET A 7 30.34 -7.54 24.64
CA MET A 7 29.70 -6.25 24.34
C MET A 7 28.37 -6.17 25.08
N SER A 8 28.08 -5.05 25.70
CA SER A 8 26.76 -4.82 26.32
C SER A 8 25.69 -4.62 25.23
N ILE A 9 24.41 -4.81 25.58
CA ILE A 9 23.28 -4.55 24.66
C ILE A 9 23.30 -3.10 24.21
N GLU A 10 23.55 -2.17 25.12
CA GLU A 10 23.64 -0.73 24.84
C GLU A 10 24.73 -0.43 23.80
N GLN A 11 25.96 -0.91 24.01
CA GLN A 11 27.06 -0.73 23.06
C GLN A 11 26.75 -1.35 21.70
N PHE A 12 26.16 -2.54 21.67
CA PHE A 12 25.72 -3.19 20.44
C PHE A 12 24.72 -2.32 19.68
N LEU A 13 23.68 -1.81 20.36
CA LEU A 13 22.67 -0.95 19.74
C LEU A 13 23.22 0.38 19.25
N GLU A 14 24.17 0.99 19.98
CA GLU A 14 24.87 2.20 19.51
C GLU A 14 25.61 1.97 18.20
N GLU A 15 26.34 0.84 18.09
CA GLU A 15 27.02 0.46 16.84
C GLU A 15 26.04 0.22 15.70
N GLN A 16 24.91 -0.49 15.97
CA GLN A 16 23.88 -0.71 14.94
C GLN A 16 23.24 0.61 14.48
N ASN A 17 22.85 1.47 15.40
CA ASN A 17 22.25 2.79 15.07
C ASN A 17 23.19 3.62 14.18
N LYS A 18 24.48 3.63 14.48
CA LYS A 18 25.49 4.36 13.69
C LYS A 18 25.62 3.78 12.28
N ALA A 19 25.83 2.47 12.18
CA ALA A 19 26.05 1.80 10.90
C ALA A 19 24.83 1.89 9.99
N ILE A 20 23.64 1.65 10.54
CA ILE A 20 22.38 1.72 9.79
C ILE A 20 22.06 3.15 9.34
N ARG A 21 22.39 4.16 10.17
CA ARG A 21 22.25 5.57 9.78
C ARG A 21 23.08 5.89 8.53
N GLU A 22 24.34 5.48 8.49
CA GLU A 22 25.23 5.73 7.35
C GLU A 22 24.73 5.04 6.08
N LEU A 23 24.29 3.78 6.18
CA LEU A 23 23.73 3.01 5.08
C LEU A 23 22.42 3.62 4.58
N HIS A 24 21.55 4.02 5.49
CA HIS A 24 20.25 4.63 5.15
C HIS A 24 20.43 5.93 4.36
N ILE A 25 21.25 6.85 4.85
CA ILE A 25 21.49 8.14 4.19
C ILE A 25 22.08 7.91 2.80
N THR A 26 23.05 7.03 2.68
CA THR A 26 23.70 6.73 1.38
C THR A 26 22.71 6.16 0.37
N SER A 27 21.86 5.21 0.79
CA SER A 27 20.85 4.60 -0.07
C SER A 27 19.74 5.61 -0.43
N ALA A 28 19.23 6.36 0.54
CA ALA A 28 18.16 7.33 0.32
C ALA A 28 18.59 8.47 -0.64
N GLU A 29 19.80 9.02 -0.48
CA GLU A 29 20.32 10.04 -1.39
C GLU A 29 20.55 9.50 -2.81
N ALA A 30 21.15 8.31 -2.94
CA ALA A 30 21.39 7.72 -4.25
C ALA A 30 20.07 7.41 -4.98
N SER A 31 19.09 6.85 -4.27
CA SER A 31 17.76 6.57 -4.81
C SER A 31 17.01 7.85 -5.21
N TRP A 32 17.11 8.91 -4.40
CA TRP A 32 16.54 10.21 -4.73
C TRP A 32 17.14 10.78 -6.01
N MET A 33 18.46 10.77 -6.14
CA MET A 33 19.15 11.25 -7.34
C MET A 33 18.83 10.39 -8.56
N ALA A 34 18.76 9.07 -8.42
CA ALA A 34 18.36 8.18 -9.51
C ALA A 34 16.93 8.50 -10.00
N ALA A 35 15.98 8.68 -9.06
CA ALA A 35 14.58 8.97 -9.39
C ALA A 35 14.37 10.37 -10.02
N THR A 36 15.15 11.36 -9.60
CA THR A 36 15.01 12.75 -10.07
C THR A 36 15.78 13.04 -11.35
N THR A 37 16.92 12.38 -11.60
CA THR A 37 17.78 12.65 -12.75
C THR A 37 17.63 11.61 -13.87
N GLY A 38 17.34 10.36 -13.52
CA GLY A 38 17.35 9.23 -14.47
C GLY A 38 18.73 8.93 -15.06
N GLU A 39 19.82 9.43 -14.44
CA GLU A 39 21.19 9.22 -14.89
C GLU A 39 21.71 7.84 -14.49
N GLU A 40 22.41 7.15 -15.40
CA GLU A 40 22.94 5.80 -15.19
C GLU A 40 23.92 5.73 -14.00
N GLU A 41 24.71 6.77 -13.78
CA GLU A 41 25.62 6.86 -12.64
C GLU A 41 24.87 6.74 -11.31
N TRP A 42 23.73 7.44 -11.17
CA TRP A 42 22.93 7.40 -9.96
C TRP A 42 22.14 6.10 -9.79
N ASN A 43 21.70 5.50 -10.90
CA ASN A 43 21.10 4.15 -10.87
C ASN A 43 22.11 3.11 -10.37
N THR A 44 23.37 3.21 -10.80
CA THR A 44 24.45 2.34 -10.33
C THR A 44 24.74 2.56 -8.85
N LYS A 45 24.88 3.80 -8.41
CA LYS A 45 25.11 4.13 -6.99
C LYS A 45 23.96 3.67 -6.08
N SER A 46 22.72 3.79 -6.54
CA SER A 46 21.55 3.29 -5.81
C SER A 46 21.60 1.77 -5.65
N ALA A 47 21.89 1.05 -6.75
CA ALA A 47 22.02 -0.41 -6.70
C ALA A 47 23.18 -0.88 -5.79
N GLU A 48 24.31 -0.17 -5.79
CA GLU A 48 25.45 -0.44 -4.90
C GLU A 48 25.08 -0.20 -3.43
N ALA A 49 24.37 0.89 -3.14
CA ALA A 49 23.91 1.22 -1.78
C ALA A 49 22.90 0.20 -1.27
N ASP A 50 21.95 -0.22 -2.09
CA ASP A 50 20.96 -1.26 -1.74
C ASP A 50 21.65 -2.62 -1.50
N THR A 51 22.68 -2.92 -2.28
CA THR A 51 23.51 -4.13 -2.07
C THR A 51 24.23 -4.07 -0.73
N ALA A 52 24.86 -2.92 -0.40
CA ALA A 52 25.54 -2.73 0.88
C ALA A 52 24.58 -2.87 2.07
N TYR A 53 23.37 -2.33 1.92
CA TYR A 53 22.29 -2.46 2.91
C TYR A 53 21.91 -3.93 3.13
N SER A 54 21.65 -4.65 2.04
CA SER A 54 21.29 -6.08 2.09
C SER A 54 22.41 -6.95 2.69
N VAL A 55 23.66 -6.69 2.33
CA VAL A 55 24.83 -7.40 2.92
C VAL A 55 24.92 -7.16 4.42
N TYR A 56 24.68 -5.93 4.87
CA TYR A 56 24.68 -5.62 6.31
C TYR A 56 23.65 -6.43 7.09
N PHE A 57 22.42 -6.55 6.55
CA PHE A 57 21.34 -7.27 7.20
C PHE A 57 21.40 -8.81 7.01
N SER A 58 22.23 -9.31 6.11
CA SER A 58 22.44 -10.77 5.92
C SER A 58 23.46 -11.39 6.89
N ASP A 59 24.12 -10.58 7.72
CA ASP A 59 25.13 -11.06 8.67
C ASP A 59 24.52 -11.98 9.74
N LYS A 60 24.86 -13.27 9.65
CA LYS A 60 24.30 -14.31 10.51
C LYS A 60 24.76 -14.17 11.97
N GLU A 61 26.01 -13.78 12.22
CA GLU A 61 26.53 -13.65 13.59
C GLU A 61 25.80 -12.49 14.30
N ARG A 62 25.55 -11.39 13.59
CA ARG A 62 24.75 -10.27 14.09
C ARG A 62 23.30 -10.69 14.34
N PHE A 63 22.69 -11.45 13.45
CA PHE A 63 21.33 -11.95 13.63
C PHE A 63 21.20 -12.86 14.85
N ASP A 64 22.16 -13.77 15.04
CA ASP A 64 22.18 -14.64 16.23
C ASP A 64 22.42 -13.84 17.51
N GLN A 65 23.21 -12.76 17.44
CA GLN A 65 23.40 -11.84 18.58
C GLN A 65 22.11 -11.05 18.90
N VAL A 66 21.38 -10.59 17.89
CA VAL A 66 20.06 -9.93 18.08
C VAL A 66 19.09 -10.86 18.79
N LYS A 67 18.95 -12.10 18.34
CA LYS A 67 18.09 -13.11 19.00
C LYS A 67 18.47 -13.33 20.46
N LYS A 68 19.76 -13.48 20.73
CA LYS A 68 20.25 -13.66 22.09
C LYS A 68 19.94 -12.47 22.98
N TYR A 69 20.09 -11.25 22.47
CA TYR A 69 19.82 -10.04 23.24
C TYR A 69 18.31 -9.83 23.45
N LEU A 70 17.45 -10.23 22.51
CA LEU A 70 16.00 -10.23 22.69
C LEU A 70 15.54 -11.11 23.88
N GLU A 71 16.23 -12.23 24.10
CA GLU A 71 15.95 -13.12 25.26
C GLU A 71 16.45 -12.55 26.59
N GLN A 72 17.37 -11.58 26.58
CA GLN A 72 18.05 -11.06 27.75
C GLN A 72 17.55 -9.71 28.24
N THR A 73 16.93 -8.90 27.37
CA THR A 73 16.52 -7.54 27.74
C THR A 73 15.04 -7.46 28.05
N GLU A 74 14.71 -6.78 29.15
CA GLU A 74 13.37 -6.36 29.50
C GLU A 74 13.19 -4.82 29.39
N GLU A 75 14.28 -4.09 29.07
CA GLU A 75 14.22 -2.65 28.89
C GLU A 75 13.46 -2.33 27.57
N PRO A 76 12.32 -1.58 27.63
CA PRO A 76 11.40 -1.49 26.48
C PRO A 76 12.01 -0.88 25.22
N VAL A 77 12.86 0.15 25.36
CA VAL A 77 13.48 0.85 24.21
C VAL A 77 14.54 -0.01 23.55
N GLN A 78 15.33 -0.76 24.33
CA GLN A 78 16.32 -1.71 23.80
C GLN A 78 15.61 -2.86 23.11
N LYS A 79 14.60 -3.44 23.76
CA LYS A 79 13.80 -4.53 23.21
C LYS A 79 13.19 -4.16 21.87
N ARG A 80 12.57 -2.98 21.81
CA ARG A 80 11.95 -2.51 20.57
C ARG A 80 12.95 -2.32 19.41
N GLN A 81 14.13 -1.80 19.68
CA GLN A 81 15.19 -1.70 18.67
C GLN A 81 15.64 -3.09 18.17
N LEU A 82 15.77 -4.06 19.08
CA LEU A 82 16.13 -5.43 18.72
C LEU A 82 15.03 -6.15 17.92
N GLU A 83 13.75 -5.91 18.24
CA GLU A 83 12.61 -6.42 17.45
C GLU A 83 12.66 -5.90 16.01
N LEU A 84 12.90 -4.60 15.83
CA LEU A 84 13.04 -4.02 14.48
C LEU A 84 14.23 -4.57 13.72
N LEU A 85 15.39 -4.76 14.40
CA LEU A 85 16.55 -5.39 13.79
C LEU A 85 16.26 -6.83 13.38
N TYR A 86 15.61 -7.61 14.26
CA TYR A 86 15.20 -8.99 13.96
C TYR A 86 14.32 -9.03 12.70
N SER A 87 13.28 -8.21 12.65
CA SER A 87 12.35 -8.16 11.52
C SER A 87 13.04 -7.79 10.20
N GLN A 88 13.91 -6.78 10.23
CA GLN A 88 14.66 -6.33 9.04
C GLN A 88 15.71 -7.36 8.58
N MET A 89 16.28 -8.11 9.51
CA MET A 89 17.30 -9.12 9.19
C MET A 89 16.70 -10.44 8.72
N LEU A 90 15.49 -10.79 9.14
CA LEU A 90 14.92 -12.13 9.00
C LEU A 90 14.92 -12.65 7.55
N GLU A 91 14.40 -11.88 6.61
CA GLU A 91 14.34 -12.29 5.20
C GLU A 91 15.73 -12.37 4.55
N ASN A 92 16.68 -11.59 5.06
CA ASN A 92 18.07 -11.61 4.59
C ASN A 92 18.89 -12.80 5.15
N GLN A 93 18.30 -13.64 6.01
CA GLN A 93 18.95 -14.88 6.50
C GLN A 93 18.73 -16.09 5.60
N LEU A 94 17.98 -15.94 4.52
CA LEU A 94 17.79 -17.00 3.55
C LEU A 94 19.14 -17.44 2.94
N PRO A 95 19.34 -18.75 2.67
CA PRO A 95 20.56 -19.24 2.04
C PRO A 95 20.85 -18.49 0.73
N GLU A 96 22.09 -18.05 0.54
CA GLU A 96 22.50 -17.19 -0.58
C GLU A 96 22.17 -17.81 -1.96
N ASP A 97 22.39 -19.09 -2.12
CA ASP A 97 22.06 -19.84 -3.33
C ASP A 97 20.56 -19.81 -3.62
N LYS A 98 19.73 -20.05 -2.61
CA LYS A 98 18.27 -19.99 -2.73
C LYS A 98 17.80 -18.57 -3.03
N LEU A 99 18.37 -17.57 -2.35
CA LEU A 99 18.04 -16.16 -2.59
C LEU A 99 18.36 -15.76 -4.04
N LYS A 100 19.54 -16.13 -4.56
CA LYS A 100 19.92 -15.85 -5.96
C LYS A 100 18.96 -16.50 -6.96
N GLU A 101 18.57 -17.75 -6.75
CA GLU A 101 17.60 -18.43 -7.61
C GLU A 101 16.22 -17.73 -7.60
N MET A 102 15.74 -17.33 -6.42
CA MET A 102 14.45 -16.63 -6.30
C MET A 102 14.49 -15.25 -6.96
N VAL A 103 15.57 -14.49 -6.76
CA VAL A 103 15.75 -13.17 -7.40
C VAL A 103 15.81 -13.32 -8.91
N GLN A 104 16.55 -14.30 -9.44
CA GLN A 104 16.63 -14.56 -10.86
C GLN A 104 15.25 -14.88 -11.46
N LEU A 105 14.51 -15.83 -10.86
CA LEU A 105 13.17 -16.18 -11.32
C LEU A 105 12.19 -15.00 -11.24
N SER A 106 12.23 -14.23 -10.16
CA SER A 106 11.40 -13.04 -10.00
C SER A 106 11.72 -12.00 -11.06
N THR A 107 12.99 -11.75 -11.34
CA THR A 107 13.44 -10.80 -12.37
C THR A 107 12.99 -11.24 -13.78
N GLU A 108 13.15 -12.52 -14.09
CA GLU A 108 12.66 -13.09 -15.37
C GLU A 108 11.14 -12.89 -15.53
N LEU A 109 10.37 -13.21 -14.49
CA LEU A 109 8.91 -13.06 -14.51
C LEU A 109 8.49 -11.59 -14.64
N VAL A 110 9.12 -10.68 -13.89
CA VAL A 110 8.87 -9.23 -14.02
C VAL A 110 9.22 -8.75 -15.43
N GLY A 111 10.30 -9.26 -16.01
CA GLY A 111 10.66 -9.00 -17.40
C GLY A 111 9.56 -9.41 -18.38
N VAL A 112 8.93 -10.57 -18.16
CA VAL A 112 7.76 -11.01 -18.97
C VAL A 112 6.61 -10.02 -18.82
N PHE A 113 6.23 -9.63 -17.59
CA PHE A 113 5.17 -8.65 -17.36
C PHE A 113 5.42 -7.31 -18.05
N ASN A 114 6.66 -6.83 -18.03
CA ASN A 114 7.02 -5.54 -18.62
C ASN A 114 6.99 -5.54 -20.16
N THR A 115 7.33 -6.67 -20.77
CA THR A 115 7.50 -6.76 -22.23
C THR A 115 6.33 -7.43 -22.95
N PHE A 116 5.51 -8.21 -22.23
CA PHE A 116 4.36 -8.89 -22.82
C PHE A 116 3.34 -7.89 -23.40
N ARG A 117 2.83 -8.23 -24.57
CA ARG A 117 1.71 -7.52 -25.19
C ARG A 117 0.67 -8.55 -25.58
N ALA A 118 -0.55 -8.37 -25.07
CA ALA A 118 -1.67 -9.23 -25.42
C ALA A 118 -2.04 -9.05 -26.89
N THR A 119 -2.63 -10.08 -27.47
CA THR A 119 -3.18 -10.02 -28.82
C THR A 119 -4.70 -9.91 -28.76
N LEU A 120 -5.24 -8.86 -29.37
CA LEU A 120 -6.66 -8.60 -29.51
C LEU A 120 -6.98 -8.39 -30.99
N ASN A 121 -7.81 -9.23 -31.59
CA ASN A 121 -8.19 -9.15 -33.00
C ASN A 121 -6.96 -9.08 -33.96
N GLY A 122 -5.94 -9.89 -33.66
CA GLY A 122 -4.71 -9.99 -34.45
C GLY A 122 -3.74 -8.80 -34.29
N LYS A 123 -4.03 -7.88 -33.36
CA LYS A 123 -3.16 -6.74 -33.04
C LYS A 123 -2.63 -6.83 -31.60
N GLN A 124 -1.41 -6.38 -31.39
CA GLN A 124 -0.87 -6.23 -30.05
C GLN A 124 -1.53 -5.04 -29.34
N VAL A 125 -1.89 -5.25 -28.08
CA VAL A 125 -2.52 -4.25 -27.21
C VAL A 125 -1.77 -4.18 -25.88
N SER A 126 -1.71 -2.98 -25.29
CA SER A 126 -1.18 -2.75 -23.94
C SER A 126 -2.26 -2.99 -22.88
N GLU A 127 -1.85 -3.10 -21.61
CA GLU A 127 -2.79 -3.12 -20.47
C GLU A 127 -3.69 -1.88 -20.46
N ASN A 128 -3.14 -0.72 -20.80
CA ASN A 128 -3.92 0.51 -20.85
C ASN A 128 -4.97 0.49 -21.97
N ASP A 129 -4.67 -0.09 -23.13
CA ASP A 129 -5.66 -0.25 -24.22
C ASP A 129 -6.82 -1.12 -23.75
N VAL A 130 -6.54 -2.26 -23.11
CA VAL A 130 -7.56 -3.14 -22.53
C VAL A 130 -8.39 -2.38 -21.50
N ARG A 131 -7.75 -1.65 -20.60
CA ARG A 131 -8.45 -0.86 -19.57
C ARG A 131 -9.38 0.19 -20.19
N GLN A 132 -8.94 0.91 -21.23
CA GLN A 132 -9.78 1.87 -21.94
C GLN A 132 -11.00 1.21 -22.60
N ILE A 133 -10.85 0.01 -23.16
CA ILE A 133 -11.98 -0.76 -23.72
C ILE A 133 -12.96 -1.10 -22.60
N LEU A 134 -12.49 -1.66 -21.48
CA LEU A 134 -13.33 -2.05 -20.35
C LEU A 134 -14.04 -0.85 -19.68
N ILE A 135 -13.47 0.34 -19.71
CA ILE A 135 -14.11 1.54 -19.18
C ILE A 135 -15.16 2.10 -20.17
N LYS A 136 -14.82 2.19 -21.46
CA LYS A 136 -15.55 3.05 -22.42
C LYS A 136 -16.45 2.28 -23.39
N SER A 137 -16.08 1.05 -23.78
CA SER A 137 -16.81 0.34 -24.82
C SER A 137 -18.15 -0.21 -24.33
N ASN A 138 -19.18 -0.12 -25.19
CA ASN A 138 -20.46 -0.82 -25.02
C ASN A 138 -20.57 -2.06 -25.90
N ASP A 139 -19.56 -2.36 -26.71
CA ASP A 139 -19.46 -3.56 -27.51
C ASP A 139 -19.11 -4.76 -26.62
N LEU A 140 -20.07 -5.65 -26.42
CA LEU A 140 -19.94 -6.79 -25.49
C LEU A 140 -18.89 -7.81 -25.94
N GLU A 141 -18.82 -8.09 -27.24
CA GLU A 141 -17.83 -9.02 -27.82
C GLU A 141 -16.41 -8.46 -27.66
N LEU A 142 -16.22 -7.18 -27.98
CA LEU A 142 -14.93 -6.51 -27.80
C LEU A 142 -14.49 -6.49 -26.32
N ARG A 143 -15.41 -6.29 -25.39
CA ARG A 143 -15.12 -6.31 -23.94
C ARG A 143 -14.67 -7.68 -23.47
N GLU A 144 -15.39 -8.73 -23.87
CA GLU A 144 -15.04 -10.11 -23.56
C GLU A 144 -13.67 -10.49 -24.11
N GLU A 145 -13.42 -10.20 -25.38
CA GLU A 145 -12.11 -10.41 -26.02
C GLU A 145 -10.97 -9.62 -25.33
N ALA A 146 -11.21 -8.36 -24.98
CA ALA A 146 -10.24 -7.52 -24.27
C ALA A 146 -9.92 -8.06 -22.87
N TRP A 147 -10.94 -8.53 -22.14
CA TRP A 147 -10.74 -9.16 -20.84
C TRP A 147 -9.92 -10.44 -20.96
N HIS A 148 -10.26 -11.33 -21.89
CA HIS A 148 -9.48 -12.53 -22.16
C HIS A 148 -8.06 -12.21 -22.63
N ALA A 149 -7.87 -11.17 -23.44
CA ALA A 149 -6.55 -10.68 -23.82
C ALA A 149 -5.72 -10.29 -22.59
N SER A 150 -6.29 -9.60 -21.60
CA SER A 150 -5.61 -9.24 -20.35
C SER A 150 -5.12 -10.46 -19.56
N LYS A 151 -5.69 -11.63 -19.78
CA LYS A 151 -5.34 -12.87 -19.08
C LYS A 151 -4.33 -13.74 -19.84
N GLN A 152 -4.02 -13.42 -21.10
CA GLN A 152 -3.08 -14.22 -21.91
C GLN A 152 -1.70 -14.39 -21.23
N ILE A 153 -1.21 -13.35 -20.58
CA ILE A 153 0.06 -13.38 -19.85
C ILE A 153 0.11 -14.50 -18.80
N ALA A 154 -1.02 -14.87 -18.22
CA ALA A 154 -1.08 -15.90 -17.18
C ALA A 154 -0.46 -17.23 -17.62
N LYS A 155 -0.62 -17.62 -18.88
CA LYS A 155 0.00 -18.84 -19.43
C LYS A 155 1.50 -18.75 -19.58
N GLU A 156 2.03 -17.55 -19.77
CA GLU A 156 3.47 -17.31 -19.88
C GLU A 156 4.18 -17.35 -18.53
N VAL A 157 3.45 -17.09 -17.43
CA VAL A 157 4.05 -16.92 -16.11
C VAL A 157 3.67 -18.00 -15.10
N GLU A 158 2.52 -18.67 -15.23
CA GLU A 158 1.97 -19.60 -14.24
C GLU A 158 2.98 -20.64 -13.76
N GLU A 159 3.60 -21.38 -14.67
CA GLU A 159 4.52 -22.48 -14.34
C GLU A 159 5.73 -21.98 -13.56
N LYS A 160 6.38 -20.91 -14.05
CA LYS A 160 7.52 -20.30 -13.36
C LYS A 160 7.14 -19.66 -12.04
N LEU A 161 5.96 -19.06 -11.95
CA LEU A 161 5.46 -18.47 -10.70
C LEU A 161 5.25 -19.56 -9.64
N LEU A 162 4.69 -20.70 -10.00
CA LEU A 162 4.53 -21.83 -9.07
C LEU A 162 5.90 -22.40 -8.61
N VAL A 163 6.88 -22.46 -9.52
CA VAL A 163 8.26 -22.79 -9.14
C VAL A 163 8.81 -21.79 -8.14
N LEU A 164 8.62 -20.50 -8.37
CA LEU A 164 9.06 -19.43 -7.45
C LEU A 164 8.39 -19.55 -6.08
N VAL A 165 7.07 -19.76 -6.03
CA VAL A 165 6.32 -19.99 -4.77
C VAL A 165 6.89 -21.16 -3.98
N LYS A 166 7.16 -22.30 -4.64
CA LYS A 166 7.74 -23.49 -4.00
C LYS A 166 9.15 -23.22 -3.47
N LYS A 167 9.98 -22.49 -4.23
CA LYS A 167 11.33 -22.09 -3.77
C LYS A 167 11.28 -21.14 -2.58
N ARG A 168 10.37 -20.18 -2.58
CA ARG A 168 10.11 -19.29 -1.43
C ARG A 168 9.71 -20.11 -0.19
N ASN A 169 8.82 -21.07 -0.32
CA ASN A 169 8.42 -21.97 0.77
C ASN A 169 9.58 -22.83 1.27
N GLU A 170 10.38 -23.38 0.38
CA GLU A 170 11.56 -24.17 0.73
C GLU A 170 12.60 -23.34 1.50
N ALA A 171 12.83 -22.10 1.06
CA ALA A 171 13.72 -21.18 1.73
C ALA A 171 13.21 -20.83 3.14
N ALA A 172 11.93 -20.50 3.30
CA ALA A 172 11.32 -20.21 4.60
C ALA A 172 11.39 -21.40 5.56
N ARG A 173 11.18 -22.63 5.06
CA ARG A 173 11.30 -23.86 5.87
C ARG A 173 12.73 -24.09 6.37
N SER A 174 13.75 -23.66 5.61
CA SER A 174 15.14 -23.75 6.06
C SER A 174 15.45 -22.86 7.27
N LEU A 175 14.61 -21.86 7.53
CA LEU A 175 14.65 -20.99 8.71
C LEU A 175 13.68 -21.41 9.82
N GLY A 176 12.96 -22.54 9.65
CA GLY A 176 12.06 -23.09 10.66
C GLY A 176 10.60 -22.65 10.54
N PHE A 177 10.22 -21.95 9.48
CA PHE A 177 8.83 -21.57 9.22
C PHE A 177 8.06 -22.64 8.45
N GLU A 178 6.75 -22.65 8.56
CA GLU A 178 5.89 -23.57 7.80
C GLU A 178 5.96 -23.31 6.29
N ASN A 179 5.93 -22.01 5.93
CA ASN A 179 5.97 -21.54 4.55
C ASN A 179 6.42 -20.08 4.48
N PHE A 180 6.59 -19.56 3.28
CA PHE A 180 7.02 -18.19 3.04
C PHE A 180 5.98 -17.15 3.53
N HIS A 181 4.69 -17.46 3.44
CA HIS A 181 3.63 -16.56 3.91
C HIS A 181 3.75 -16.30 5.42
N GLN A 182 3.96 -17.35 6.22
CA GLN A 182 4.17 -17.21 7.67
C GLN A 182 5.42 -16.38 7.97
N MET A 183 6.55 -16.69 7.31
CA MET A 183 7.80 -15.94 7.49
C MET A 183 7.63 -14.45 7.14
N SER A 184 6.94 -14.14 6.04
CA SER A 184 6.73 -12.75 5.61
C SER A 184 5.80 -11.98 6.54
N PHE A 185 4.82 -12.63 7.17
CA PHE A 185 4.03 -11.99 8.23
C PHE A 185 4.88 -11.68 9.46
N GLU A 186 5.75 -12.60 9.88
CA GLU A 186 6.69 -12.40 10.99
C GLU A 186 7.65 -11.24 10.70
N SER A 187 8.27 -11.20 9.50
CA SER A 187 9.21 -10.13 9.12
C SER A 187 8.53 -8.75 9.01
N GLN A 188 7.23 -8.71 8.77
CA GLN A 188 6.43 -7.49 8.75
C GLN A 188 5.82 -7.13 10.13
N GLU A 189 6.16 -7.86 11.19
CA GLU A 189 5.55 -7.68 12.53
C GLU A 189 4.01 -7.77 12.53
N LEU A 190 3.46 -8.63 11.66
CA LEU A 190 2.04 -8.90 11.55
C LEU A 190 1.73 -10.26 12.19
N ASP A 191 0.76 -10.29 13.10
CA ASP A 191 0.20 -11.55 13.57
C ASP A 191 -0.79 -12.08 12.52
N ARG A 192 -0.47 -13.22 11.91
CA ARG A 192 -1.25 -13.81 10.82
C ARG A 192 -2.70 -14.10 11.24
N GLU A 193 -2.90 -14.66 12.40
CA GLU A 193 -4.24 -15.01 12.89
C GLU A 193 -5.06 -13.76 13.23
N GLU A 194 -4.44 -12.74 13.82
CA GLU A 194 -5.09 -11.45 14.10
C GLU A 194 -5.56 -10.79 12.80
N ILE A 195 -4.69 -10.71 11.78
CA ILE A 195 -5.02 -10.06 10.50
C ILE A 195 -6.13 -10.80 9.76
N PHE A 196 -6.07 -12.14 9.69
CA PHE A 196 -7.13 -12.93 9.04
C PHE A 196 -8.44 -12.89 9.81
N SER A 197 -8.40 -12.78 11.15
CA SER A 197 -9.59 -12.54 11.97
C SER A 197 -10.24 -11.19 11.65
N ILE A 198 -9.45 -10.11 11.58
CA ILE A 198 -9.91 -8.77 11.20
C ILE A 198 -10.55 -8.78 9.80
N PHE A 199 -9.92 -9.43 8.81
CA PHE A 199 -10.46 -9.46 7.45
C PHE A 199 -11.71 -10.33 7.33
N THR A 200 -11.78 -11.43 8.09
CA THR A 200 -12.98 -12.27 8.16
C THR A 200 -14.15 -11.51 8.79
N GLU A 201 -13.90 -10.78 9.88
CA GLU A 201 -14.89 -9.91 10.50
C GLU A 201 -15.36 -8.80 9.56
N LEU A 202 -14.42 -8.11 8.88
CA LEU A 202 -14.74 -7.09 7.88
C LEU A 202 -15.60 -7.67 6.75
N LYS A 203 -15.26 -8.87 6.26
CA LYS A 203 -16.08 -9.56 5.25
C LYS A 203 -17.50 -9.77 5.74
N GLN A 204 -17.68 -10.33 6.94
CA GLN A 204 -19.00 -10.59 7.52
C GLN A 204 -19.81 -9.31 7.69
N LEU A 205 -19.21 -8.26 8.26
CA LEU A 205 -19.86 -6.96 8.49
C LEU A 205 -20.24 -6.25 7.17
N SER A 206 -19.51 -6.49 6.11
CA SER A 206 -19.73 -5.86 4.81
C SER A 206 -20.45 -6.74 3.78
N ASP A 207 -20.79 -8.00 4.09
CA ASP A 207 -21.41 -8.92 3.13
C ASP A 207 -22.76 -8.41 2.61
N GLU A 208 -23.67 -8.02 3.49
CA GLU A 208 -24.98 -7.53 3.06
C GLU A 208 -24.90 -6.16 2.38
N PRO A 209 -24.24 -5.15 2.97
CA PRO A 209 -24.06 -3.86 2.30
C PRO A 209 -23.35 -3.95 0.95
N PHE A 210 -22.37 -4.84 0.80
CA PHE A 210 -21.72 -5.06 -0.49
C PHE A 210 -22.65 -5.73 -1.49
N ARG A 211 -23.49 -6.67 -1.04
CA ARG A 211 -24.50 -7.29 -1.90
C ARG A 211 -25.49 -6.27 -2.45
N GLU A 212 -25.98 -5.35 -1.60
CA GLU A 212 -26.86 -4.27 -2.02
C GLU A 212 -26.19 -3.34 -3.02
N LEU A 213 -24.96 -2.89 -2.74
CA LEU A 213 -24.16 -2.06 -3.64
C LEU A 213 -23.91 -2.75 -4.99
N LYS A 214 -23.54 -4.04 -4.92
CA LYS A 214 -23.24 -4.86 -6.09
C LYS A 214 -24.48 -5.03 -6.97
N GLN A 215 -25.65 -5.26 -6.35
CA GLN A 215 -26.92 -5.35 -7.06
C GLN A 215 -27.26 -4.04 -7.78
N GLU A 216 -27.14 -2.90 -7.12
CA GLU A 216 -27.34 -1.57 -7.74
C GLU A 216 -26.42 -1.39 -8.96
N MET A 217 -25.13 -1.70 -8.80
CA MET A 217 -24.17 -1.61 -9.90
C MET A 217 -24.48 -2.58 -11.04
N ASP A 218 -24.88 -3.81 -10.73
CA ASP A 218 -25.20 -4.82 -11.71
C ASP A 218 -26.45 -4.46 -12.51
N GLU A 219 -27.45 -3.83 -11.89
CA GLU A 219 -28.61 -3.28 -12.56
C GLU A 219 -28.23 -2.13 -13.50
N GLU A 220 -27.37 -1.19 -13.05
CA GLU A 220 -26.83 -0.11 -13.90
C GLU A 220 -26.05 -0.65 -15.11
N LEU A 221 -25.22 -1.70 -14.90
CA LEU A 221 -24.46 -2.35 -15.98
C LEU A 221 -25.35 -3.13 -16.93
N ALA A 222 -26.33 -3.86 -16.42
CA ALA A 222 -27.30 -4.61 -17.23
C ALA A 222 -28.12 -3.68 -18.12
N GLU A 223 -28.57 -2.54 -17.60
CA GLU A 223 -29.23 -1.49 -18.37
C GLU A 223 -28.30 -0.91 -19.44
N ARG A 224 -27.07 -0.54 -19.06
CA ARG A 224 -26.06 0.00 -19.98
C ARG A 224 -25.81 -0.92 -21.17
N PHE A 225 -25.76 -2.22 -20.95
CA PHE A 225 -25.42 -3.20 -21.96
C PHE A 225 -26.64 -3.85 -22.62
N GLY A 226 -27.85 -3.59 -22.15
CA GLY A 226 -29.08 -4.19 -22.66
C GLY A 226 -29.15 -5.70 -22.44
N ILE A 227 -28.62 -6.20 -21.34
CA ILE A 227 -28.60 -7.61 -20.93
C ILE A 227 -29.26 -7.81 -19.58
N LYS A 228 -29.46 -9.05 -19.15
CA LYS A 228 -29.94 -9.33 -17.80
C LYS A 228 -28.78 -9.33 -16.78
N VAL A 229 -29.07 -9.05 -15.51
CA VAL A 229 -28.10 -9.11 -14.41
C VAL A 229 -27.41 -10.47 -14.32
N GLU A 230 -28.16 -11.56 -14.51
CA GLU A 230 -27.63 -12.94 -14.50
C GLU A 230 -26.63 -13.26 -15.63
N ASP A 231 -26.63 -12.45 -16.68
CA ASP A 231 -25.71 -12.60 -17.83
C ASP A 231 -24.40 -11.80 -17.64
N LEU A 232 -24.30 -11.00 -16.56
CA LEU A 232 -23.07 -10.27 -16.26
C LEU A 232 -21.91 -11.25 -16.00
N ARG A 233 -20.75 -10.89 -16.52
CA ARG A 233 -19.48 -11.62 -16.41
C ARG A 233 -18.35 -10.65 -16.06
N PRO A 234 -17.14 -11.13 -15.71
CA PRO A 234 -16.03 -10.26 -15.31
C PRO A 234 -15.69 -9.15 -16.30
N TRP A 235 -15.91 -9.34 -17.59
CA TRP A 235 -15.64 -8.34 -18.63
C TRP A 235 -16.66 -7.20 -18.73
N HIS A 236 -17.73 -7.24 -17.96
CA HIS A 236 -18.70 -6.15 -17.89
C HIS A 236 -18.29 -5.06 -16.89
N TYR A 237 -17.29 -5.33 -16.03
CA TYR A 237 -16.76 -4.35 -15.07
C TYR A 237 -15.62 -3.52 -15.67
N ALA A 238 -15.16 -2.48 -14.96
CA ALA A 238 -14.27 -1.46 -15.51
C ALA A 238 -12.79 -1.86 -15.58
N ASP A 239 -12.41 -2.98 -14.95
CA ASP A 239 -11.03 -3.47 -14.96
C ASP A 239 -10.99 -5.02 -14.92
N PRO A 240 -9.84 -5.64 -15.26
CA PRO A 240 -9.75 -7.09 -15.40
C PRO A 240 -9.94 -7.91 -14.12
N PHE A 241 -9.93 -7.29 -12.93
CA PHE A 241 -10.00 -7.96 -11.64
C PHE A 241 -11.14 -7.47 -10.75
N PHE A 242 -11.91 -6.50 -11.20
CA PHE A 242 -12.91 -5.79 -10.39
C PHE A 242 -12.31 -5.26 -9.10
N GLN A 243 -11.22 -4.52 -9.25
CA GLN A 243 -10.48 -3.91 -8.14
C GLN A 243 -10.82 -2.45 -7.91
N GLU A 244 -11.43 -1.79 -8.90
CA GLU A 244 -11.76 -0.37 -8.92
C GLU A 244 -13.23 -0.13 -9.26
N ALA A 245 -13.80 0.92 -8.66
CA ALA A 245 -15.09 1.43 -9.11
C ALA A 245 -14.95 2.09 -10.48
N PRO A 246 -15.96 1.99 -11.36
CA PRO A 246 -15.95 2.73 -12.61
C PRO A 246 -15.91 4.24 -12.33
N PRO A 247 -15.23 5.05 -13.17
CA PRO A 247 -15.23 6.49 -13.03
C PRO A 247 -16.65 7.06 -13.00
N SER A 248 -16.95 7.93 -12.03
CA SER A 248 -18.22 8.64 -11.97
C SER A 248 -18.23 9.76 -12.99
N LYS A 249 -19.23 9.80 -13.87
CA LYS A 249 -19.44 10.91 -14.81
C LYS A 249 -19.98 12.17 -14.12
N GLU A 250 -20.55 12.00 -12.94
CA GLU A 250 -21.21 13.06 -12.17
C GLU A 250 -20.24 13.76 -11.19
N LEU A 251 -19.02 13.21 -11.04
CA LEU A 251 -17.99 13.72 -10.14
C LEU A 251 -16.72 14.04 -10.94
N ASP A 252 -16.66 15.23 -11.53
CA ASP A 252 -15.47 15.80 -12.16
C ASP A 252 -15.07 17.06 -11.39
N LEU A 253 -13.98 16.97 -10.64
CA LEU A 253 -13.44 18.10 -9.87
C LEU A 253 -12.36 18.88 -10.61
N ASP A 254 -11.83 18.37 -11.72
CA ASP A 254 -10.72 19.00 -12.46
C ASP A 254 -10.99 20.46 -12.86
N PRO A 255 -12.22 20.85 -13.28
CA PRO A 255 -12.48 22.24 -13.63
C PRO A 255 -12.28 23.24 -12.48
N PHE A 256 -12.39 22.81 -11.22
CA PHE A 256 -12.18 23.67 -10.06
C PHE A 256 -10.69 23.90 -9.73
N TYR A 257 -9.81 23.12 -10.35
CA TYR A 257 -8.36 23.24 -10.19
C TYR A 257 -7.72 24.12 -11.26
N ASP A 258 -8.48 24.59 -12.25
CA ASP A 258 -7.93 25.47 -13.29
C ASP A 258 -7.35 26.76 -12.66
N GLY A 259 -6.08 27.04 -12.97
CA GLY A 259 -5.33 28.16 -12.41
C GLY A 259 -4.97 28.06 -10.92
N LYS A 260 -5.22 26.94 -10.26
CA LYS A 260 -4.85 26.74 -8.85
C LYS A 260 -3.38 26.33 -8.70
N ASN A 261 -2.76 26.78 -7.61
CA ASN A 261 -1.44 26.37 -7.19
C ASN A 261 -1.54 25.26 -6.14
N LEU A 262 -1.14 24.04 -6.49
CA LEU A 262 -1.27 22.86 -5.62
C LEU A 262 -0.34 22.94 -4.38
N GLU A 263 0.82 23.59 -4.49
CA GLU A 263 1.73 23.82 -3.36
C GLU A 263 1.08 24.76 -2.34
N GLU A 264 0.41 25.79 -2.82
CA GLU A 264 -0.31 26.74 -1.95
C GLU A 264 -1.48 26.08 -1.22
N LEU A 265 -2.30 25.28 -1.93
CA LEU A 265 -3.41 24.52 -1.33
C LEU A 265 -2.91 23.57 -0.24
N SER A 266 -1.81 22.84 -0.50
CA SER A 266 -1.19 21.96 0.47
C SER A 266 -0.64 22.75 1.65
N THR A 267 0.13 23.82 1.41
CA THR A 267 0.70 24.67 2.46
C THR A 267 -0.38 25.22 3.39
N GLN A 268 -1.47 25.73 2.84
CA GLN A 268 -2.60 26.27 3.63
C GLN A 268 -3.27 25.18 4.46
N THR A 269 -3.43 23.97 3.90
CA THR A 269 -4.05 22.84 4.61
C THR A 269 -3.20 22.44 5.83
N PHE A 270 -1.91 22.21 5.64
CA PHE A 270 -1.02 21.80 6.73
C PHE A 270 -0.81 22.94 7.75
N ALA A 271 -0.66 24.18 7.30
CA ALA A 271 -0.49 25.33 8.18
C ALA A 271 -1.69 25.54 9.12
N LYS A 272 -2.92 25.34 8.63
CA LYS A 272 -4.12 25.39 9.47
C LYS A 272 -4.13 24.36 10.59
N MET A 273 -3.47 23.22 10.36
CA MET A 273 -3.29 22.15 11.35
C MET A 273 -2.04 22.37 12.23
N GLY A 274 -1.36 23.51 12.12
CA GLY A 274 -0.15 23.82 12.89
C GLY A 274 1.11 23.13 12.37
N MET A 275 1.14 22.70 11.12
CA MET A 275 2.28 22.01 10.50
C MET A 275 2.87 22.85 9.38
N ASP A 276 4.18 23.08 9.43
CA ASP A 276 4.92 23.76 8.38
C ASP A 276 5.59 22.76 7.43
N ILE A 277 5.26 22.86 6.14
CA ILE A 277 5.84 22.03 5.06
C ILE A 277 6.78 22.82 4.14
N THR A 278 7.06 24.09 4.43
CA THR A 278 7.79 24.99 3.53
C THR A 278 9.21 24.51 3.24
N ASP A 279 9.91 24.03 4.25
CA ASP A 279 11.27 23.48 4.12
C ASP A 279 11.32 22.21 3.27
N MET A 280 10.28 21.37 3.39
CA MET A 280 10.15 20.16 2.57
C MET A 280 9.80 20.47 1.12
N LEU A 281 8.91 21.46 0.87
CA LEU A 281 8.59 21.92 -0.49
C LEU A 281 9.85 22.42 -1.23
N GLN A 282 10.73 23.15 -0.54
CA GLN A 282 11.96 23.68 -1.13
C GLN A 282 12.96 22.59 -1.56
N LYS A 283 12.93 21.43 -0.90
CA LYS A 283 13.81 20.29 -1.19
C LYS A 283 13.19 19.27 -2.15
N SER A 284 11.90 19.39 -2.41
CA SER A 284 11.10 18.48 -3.22
C SER A 284 11.28 18.74 -4.72
N ASP A 285 10.91 17.75 -5.51
CA ASP A 285 10.94 17.80 -6.99
C ASP A 285 9.51 17.55 -7.51
N LEU A 286 8.79 18.63 -7.83
CA LEU A 286 7.34 18.60 -7.93
C LEU A 286 6.79 18.65 -9.36
N TYR A 287 7.63 18.94 -10.36
CA TYR A 287 7.15 19.17 -11.73
C TYR A 287 7.65 18.14 -12.72
N PRO A 288 6.84 17.80 -13.75
CA PRO A 288 7.23 16.81 -14.76
C PRO A 288 8.41 17.31 -15.62
N ARG A 289 9.32 16.39 -15.93
CA ARG A 289 10.39 16.57 -16.92
C ARG A 289 10.86 15.22 -17.45
N GLU A 290 11.64 15.24 -18.52
CA GLU A 290 12.25 14.04 -19.08
C GLU A 290 13.15 13.31 -18.07
N LYS A 291 13.20 11.98 -18.17
CA LYS A 291 14.01 11.06 -17.34
C LYS A 291 13.66 10.99 -15.85
N LYS A 292 12.78 11.83 -15.37
CA LYS A 292 12.29 11.78 -14.00
C LYS A 292 11.30 10.64 -13.80
N ASN A 293 11.30 10.02 -12.61
CA ASN A 293 10.31 9.00 -12.25
C ASN A 293 8.89 9.57 -12.38
N GLN A 294 7.99 8.78 -12.97
CA GLN A 294 6.61 9.18 -13.22
C GLN A 294 5.68 8.99 -11.99
N HIS A 295 6.08 8.16 -11.04
CA HIS A 295 5.31 7.90 -9.82
C HIS A 295 5.72 8.85 -8.71
N ALA A 296 4.72 9.41 -8.01
CA ALA A 296 4.97 10.20 -6.82
C ALA A 296 5.42 9.31 -5.66
N PHE A 297 6.28 9.85 -4.81
CA PHE A 297 6.66 9.25 -3.53
C PHE A 297 7.25 10.29 -2.58
N CYS A 298 7.25 9.95 -1.29
CA CYS A 298 7.93 10.68 -0.23
C CYS A 298 9.13 9.86 0.28
N THR A 299 10.23 10.51 0.57
CA THR A 299 11.41 9.89 1.18
C THR A 299 11.96 10.72 2.32
N ASP A 300 12.39 10.05 3.37
CA ASP A 300 13.15 10.62 4.50
C ASP A 300 14.62 10.27 4.31
N ILE A 301 15.44 11.27 3.99
CA ILE A 301 16.86 11.07 3.65
C ILE A 301 17.69 10.70 4.89
N ASP A 302 17.47 11.37 6.01
CA ASP A 302 18.39 11.32 7.15
C ASP A 302 17.72 10.96 8.50
N ARG A 303 16.40 10.88 8.53
CA ARG A 303 15.58 10.76 9.75
C ARG A 303 15.86 11.89 10.76
N GLU A 304 16.26 13.04 10.24
CA GLU A 304 16.59 14.26 11.02
C GLU A 304 15.93 15.51 10.43
N GLY A 305 15.06 15.35 9.42
CA GLY A 305 14.24 16.41 8.83
C GLY A 305 14.57 16.75 7.39
N ASP A 306 15.44 16.00 6.72
CA ASP A 306 15.59 16.09 5.28
C ASP A 306 14.57 15.15 4.62
N VAL A 307 13.33 15.62 4.53
CA VAL A 307 12.21 14.91 3.91
C VAL A 307 11.87 15.56 2.58
N ARG A 308 11.74 14.74 1.54
CA ARG A 308 11.54 15.19 0.16
C ARG A 308 10.40 14.44 -0.51
N VAL A 309 9.66 15.15 -1.36
CA VAL A 309 8.57 14.58 -2.19
C VAL A 309 8.93 14.73 -3.65
N LEU A 310 8.76 13.65 -4.41
CA LEU A 310 8.77 13.66 -5.85
C LEU A 310 7.34 13.56 -6.36
N SER A 311 6.93 14.46 -7.24
CA SER A 311 5.64 14.39 -7.94
C SER A 311 5.77 14.97 -9.37
N ASN A 312 4.70 14.91 -10.16
CA ASN A 312 4.67 15.45 -11.51
C ASN A 312 3.44 16.33 -11.68
N ASN A 313 3.36 17.38 -10.88
CA ASN A 313 2.17 18.18 -10.68
C ASN A 313 1.71 18.90 -11.94
N VAL A 314 0.43 18.73 -12.23
CA VAL A 314 -0.38 19.61 -13.07
C VAL A 314 -1.66 19.91 -12.31
N PRO A 315 -2.26 21.12 -12.46
CA PRO A 315 -3.49 21.48 -11.76
C PRO A 315 -4.61 20.49 -12.08
N SER A 316 -4.94 19.62 -11.11
CA SER A 316 -5.99 18.59 -11.22
C SER A 316 -6.34 18.03 -9.85
N ASP A 317 -7.51 17.44 -9.74
CA ASP A 317 -7.95 16.69 -8.56
C ASP A 317 -6.97 15.55 -8.20
N TYR A 318 -6.51 14.80 -9.20
CA TYR A 318 -5.56 13.72 -9.02
C TYR A 318 -4.27 14.20 -8.35
N TRP A 319 -3.60 15.22 -8.90
CA TRP A 319 -2.34 15.71 -8.36
C TRP A 319 -2.49 16.49 -7.06
N SER A 320 -3.63 17.16 -6.84
CA SER A 320 -3.94 17.77 -5.53
C SER A 320 -4.08 16.72 -4.44
N THR A 321 -4.82 15.66 -4.70
CA THR A 321 -4.98 14.53 -3.78
C THR A 321 -3.64 13.82 -3.54
N THR A 322 -2.84 13.63 -4.60
CA THR A 322 -1.50 13.04 -4.49
C THR A 322 -0.56 13.91 -3.64
N MET A 323 -0.57 15.23 -3.82
CA MET A 323 0.20 16.15 -2.99
C MET A 323 -0.18 16.04 -1.50
N LEU A 324 -1.47 16.02 -1.18
CA LEU A 324 -1.93 15.85 0.20
C LEU A 324 -1.48 14.49 0.76
N HIS A 325 -1.55 13.43 -0.03
CA HIS A 325 -1.10 12.08 0.35
C HIS A 325 0.40 12.06 0.64
N GLU A 326 1.23 12.51 -0.27
CA GLU A 326 2.70 12.46 -0.12
C GLU A 326 3.19 13.38 1.02
N TYR A 327 2.60 14.57 1.18
CA TYR A 327 2.92 15.43 2.31
C TYR A 327 2.34 14.92 3.63
N GLY A 328 1.33 14.05 3.59
CA GLY A 328 0.89 13.26 4.74
C GLY A 328 2.00 12.35 5.26
N HIS A 329 2.67 11.60 4.38
CA HIS A 329 3.90 10.86 4.72
C HIS A 329 4.99 11.81 5.25
N ALA A 330 5.20 12.93 4.56
CA ALA A 330 6.27 13.87 4.86
C ALA A 330 6.15 14.49 6.25
N VAL A 331 4.97 14.92 6.67
CA VAL A 331 4.80 15.46 8.04
C VAL A 331 4.98 14.38 9.10
N TYR A 332 4.56 13.14 8.82
CA TYR A 332 4.83 12.04 9.75
C TYR A 332 6.34 11.87 9.95
N PHE A 333 7.13 11.74 8.88
CA PHE A 333 8.59 11.63 8.98
C PHE A 333 9.22 12.84 9.68
N LYS A 334 8.84 14.05 9.30
CA LYS A 334 9.40 15.29 9.85
C LYS A 334 9.24 15.41 11.35
N TYR A 335 8.09 15.00 11.89
CA TYR A 335 7.70 15.23 13.28
C TYR A 335 7.90 14.02 14.21
N ILE A 336 8.59 12.98 13.75
CA ILE A 336 9.10 11.93 14.64
C ILE A 336 10.13 12.54 15.58
N ASP A 337 10.08 12.17 16.85
CA ASP A 337 10.98 12.69 17.88
C ASP A 337 12.44 12.31 17.56
N ARG A 338 13.29 13.31 17.44
CA ARG A 338 14.71 13.14 17.13
C ARG A 338 15.56 12.72 18.32
N ASP A 339 15.00 12.73 19.52
CA ASP A 339 15.66 12.21 20.73
C ASP A 339 15.57 10.68 20.81
N LEU A 340 14.72 10.04 19.97
CA LEU A 340 14.70 8.58 19.83
C LEU A 340 16.00 8.06 19.23
N PRO A 341 16.43 6.83 19.55
CA PRO A 341 17.47 6.13 18.79
C PRO A 341 17.14 6.08 17.29
N PHE A 342 18.16 6.12 16.43
CA PHE A 342 17.97 6.19 14.96
C PHE A 342 17.05 5.08 14.41
N LEU A 343 17.15 3.85 14.93
CA LEU A 343 16.28 2.74 14.55
C LEU A 343 14.79 3.01 14.80
N LEU A 344 14.47 3.81 15.81
CA LEU A 344 13.09 4.16 16.16
C LEU A 344 12.58 5.42 15.46
N ARG A 345 13.44 6.15 14.73
CA ARG A 345 13.07 7.34 13.97
C ARG A 345 12.46 7.01 12.61
N SER A 346 11.46 6.14 12.63
CA SER A 346 10.68 5.75 11.44
C SER A 346 9.23 5.52 11.85
N PRO A 347 8.27 5.49 10.92
CA PRO A 347 6.92 5.01 11.23
C PRO A 347 6.97 3.59 11.80
N ALA A 348 6.01 3.27 12.65
CA ALA A 348 5.94 1.96 13.30
C ALA A 348 5.79 0.79 12.30
N HIS A 349 5.15 1.05 11.17
CA HIS A 349 4.92 0.12 10.08
C HIS A 349 4.53 0.87 8.81
N THR A 350 4.68 0.26 7.63
CA THR A 350 4.19 0.83 6.37
C THR A 350 2.71 1.19 6.45
N LEU A 351 1.87 0.33 7.02
CA LEU A 351 0.44 0.62 7.16
C LEU A 351 0.14 1.88 7.98
N THR A 352 0.98 2.26 8.94
CA THR A 352 0.75 3.45 9.77
C THR A 352 1.08 4.74 9.02
N THR A 353 2.11 4.76 8.21
CA THR A 353 2.40 5.92 7.36
C THR A 353 1.43 6.03 6.19
N GLU A 354 1.02 4.91 5.59
CA GLU A 354 -0.05 4.89 4.59
C GLU A 354 -1.38 5.39 5.17
N ALA A 355 -1.72 5.01 6.39
CA ALA A 355 -2.94 5.49 7.04
C ALA A 355 -2.98 7.02 7.17
N ILE A 356 -1.86 7.65 7.51
CA ILE A 356 -1.76 9.11 7.57
C ILE A 356 -1.84 9.71 6.17
N ALA A 357 -1.10 9.18 5.21
CA ALA A 357 -1.15 9.66 3.83
C ALA A 357 -2.57 9.54 3.23
N MET A 358 -3.26 8.43 3.47
CA MET A 358 -4.65 8.24 3.07
C MET A 358 -5.61 9.20 3.77
N LEU A 359 -5.39 9.50 5.06
CA LEU A 359 -6.18 10.48 5.79
C LEU A 359 -6.11 11.86 5.12
N TYR A 360 -4.89 12.32 4.80
CA TYR A 360 -4.71 13.59 4.10
C TYR A 360 -5.21 13.53 2.65
N GLY A 361 -4.99 12.43 1.94
CA GLY A 361 -5.52 12.23 0.59
C GLY A 361 -7.04 12.30 0.52
N ARG A 362 -7.75 11.77 1.53
CA ARG A 362 -9.22 11.86 1.63
C ARG A 362 -9.72 13.31 1.78
N PHE A 363 -8.89 14.24 2.25
CA PHE A 363 -9.27 15.64 2.35
C PHE A 363 -9.66 16.24 0.99
N GLY A 364 -9.00 15.84 -0.10
CA GLY A 364 -9.36 16.27 -1.45
C GLY A 364 -10.78 15.91 -1.89
N LYS A 365 -11.45 15.00 -1.17
CA LYS A 365 -12.87 14.65 -1.36
C LYS A 365 -13.75 15.09 -0.19
N ASN A 366 -13.22 15.86 0.75
CA ASN A 366 -13.98 16.36 1.88
C ASN A 366 -14.71 17.66 1.49
N PRO A 367 -16.05 17.76 1.63
CA PRO A 367 -16.82 18.94 1.28
C PRO A 367 -16.32 20.23 1.95
N GLU A 368 -15.94 20.18 3.22
CA GLU A 368 -15.41 21.35 3.93
C GLU A 368 -14.01 21.76 3.43
N TRP A 369 -13.17 20.79 3.02
CA TRP A 369 -11.89 21.09 2.39
C TRP A 369 -12.07 21.78 1.04
N LEU A 370 -12.98 21.27 0.21
CA LEU A 370 -13.32 21.87 -1.10
C LEU A 370 -13.78 23.32 -0.94
N LYS A 371 -14.54 23.60 0.11
CA LYS A 371 -15.01 24.96 0.41
C LYS A 371 -13.89 25.85 0.95
N GLN A 372 -13.14 25.40 1.95
CA GLN A 372 -12.18 26.23 2.67
C GLN A 372 -10.90 26.50 1.88
N PHE A 373 -10.42 25.53 1.12
CA PHE A 373 -9.13 25.61 0.43
C PHE A 373 -9.27 25.71 -1.10
N LEU A 374 -10.11 24.91 -1.71
CA LEU A 374 -10.33 24.99 -3.16
C LEU A 374 -11.23 26.17 -3.56
N GLY A 375 -12.05 26.66 -2.62
CA GLY A 375 -12.85 27.87 -2.77
C GLY A 375 -14.21 27.65 -3.44
N LEU A 376 -14.77 26.44 -3.34
CA LEU A 376 -16.13 26.16 -3.78
C LEU A 376 -17.14 26.90 -2.89
N ASP A 377 -18.23 27.35 -3.48
CA ASP A 377 -19.35 27.91 -2.71
C ASP A 377 -20.23 26.80 -2.11
N GLN A 378 -21.14 27.19 -1.21
CA GLN A 378 -22.02 26.25 -0.52
C GLN A 378 -22.93 25.46 -1.46
N ALA A 379 -23.42 26.08 -2.52
CA ALA A 379 -24.31 25.43 -3.49
C ALA A 379 -23.56 24.36 -4.30
N GLN A 380 -22.34 24.65 -4.74
CA GLN A 380 -21.46 23.72 -5.43
C GLN A 380 -21.12 22.50 -4.54
N VAL A 381 -20.83 22.74 -3.27
CA VAL A 381 -20.51 21.67 -2.30
C VAL A 381 -21.74 20.79 -2.05
N GLU A 382 -22.93 21.38 -1.87
CA GLU A 382 -24.17 20.63 -1.66
C GLU A 382 -24.54 19.78 -2.89
N GLU A 383 -24.31 20.28 -4.10
CA GLU A 383 -24.50 19.53 -5.34
C GLU A 383 -23.55 18.34 -5.46
N LEU A 384 -22.26 18.52 -5.14
CA LEU A 384 -21.24 17.49 -5.27
C LEU A 384 -21.28 16.43 -4.16
N LYS A 385 -21.73 16.77 -2.96
CA LYS A 385 -21.66 15.91 -1.78
C LYS A 385 -22.25 14.51 -2.00
N PRO A 386 -23.49 14.33 -2.51
CA PRO A 386 -24.04 12.98 -2.72
C PRO A 386 -23.22 12.15 -3.74
N HIS A 387 -22.66 12.79 -4.75
CA HIS A 387 -21.80 12.12 -5.75
C HIS A 387 -20.45 11.69 -5.15
N ILE A 388 -19.86 12.53 -4.30
CA ILE A 388 -18.64 12.21 -3.55
C ILE A 388 -18.90 11.01 -2.63
N GLU A 389 -19.96 11.03 -1.83
CA GLU A 389 -20.29 9.96 -0.90
C GLU A 389 -20.56 8.62 -1.62
N LYS A 390 -21.32 8.64 -2.72
CA LYS A 390 -21.58 7.47 -3.56
C LYS A 390 -20.27 6.91 -4.16
N SER A 391 -19.42 7.80 -4.69
CA SER A 391 -18.14 7.41 -5.29
C SER A 391 -17.18 6.78 -4.28
N LEU A 392 -17.01 7.42 -3.11
CA LEU A 392 -16.15 6.91 -2.05
C LEU A 392 -16.65 5.55 -1.52
N ARG A 393 -17.95 5.41 -1.28
CA ARG A 393 -18.54 4.15 -0.85
C ARG A 393 -18.27 3.02 -1.84
N ARG A 394 -18.51 3.25 -3.13
CA ARG A 394 -18.23 2.27 -4.19
C ARG A 394 -16.75 1.92 -4.24
N GLN A 395 -15.88 2.93 -4.25
CA GLN A 395 -14.43 2.71 -4.30
C GLN A 395 -13.93 1.88 -3.12
N MET A 396 -14.30 2.25 -1.89
CA MET A 396 -13.81 1.59 -0.70
C MET A 396 -14.32 0.16 -0.54
N LEU A 397 -15.58 -0.10 -0.85
CA LEU A 397 -16.14 -1.44 -0.78
C LEU A 397 -15.57 -2.37 -1.86
N ILE A 398 -15.44 -1.91 -3.09
CA ILE A 398 -14.88 -2.70 -4.19
C ILE A 398 -13.40 -3.00 -3.91
N ALA A 399 -12.61 -1.98 -3.55
CA ALA A 399 -11.20 -2.16 -3.22
C ALA A 399 -11.00 -3.10 -2.02
N GLY A 400 -11.80 -2.94 -0.96
CA GLY A 400 -11.75 -3.83 0.21
C GLY A 400 -12.03 -5.29 -0.16
N ARG A 401 -13.06 -5.56 -0.98
CA ARG A 401 -13.39 -6.90 -1.47
C ARG A 401 -12.31 -7.49 -2.36
N TRP A 402 -11.76 -6.69 -3.26
CA TRP A 402 -10.61 -7.11 -4.07
C TRP A 402 -9.40 -7.46 -3.22
N ILE A 403 -9.01 -6.60 -2.26
CA ILE A 403 -7.86 -6.86 -1.40
C ILE A 403 -8.06 -8.14 -0.58
N MET A 404 -9.25 -8.34 0.00
CA MET A 404 -9.57 -9.58 0.73
C MET A 404 -9.49 -10.81 -0.18
N THR A 405 -10.00 -10.72 -1.41
CA THR A 405 -9.90 -11.81 -2.42
C THR A 405 -8.44 -12.19 -2.64
N PHE A 406 -7.58 -11.19 -2.88
CA PHE A 406 -6.16 -11.41 -3.12
C PHE A 406 -5.47 -12.04 -1.91
N VAL A 407 -5.68 -11.48 -0.72
CA VAL A 407 -5.04 -11.94 0.53
C VAL A 407 -5.48 -13.36 0.91
N PHE A 408 -6.76 -13.68 0.79
CA PHE A 408 -7.26 -15.03 1.07
C PHE A 408 -6.69 -16.05 0.08
N PHE A 409 -6.62 -15.71 -1.20
CA PHE A 409 -6.04 -16.58 -2.21
C PHE A 409 -4.53 -16.76 -2.02
N GLU A 410 -3.79 -15.69 -1.73
CA GLU A 410 -2.34 -15.74 -1.56
C GLU A 410 -1.92 -16.64 -0.38
N ARG A 411 -2.67 -16.61 0.72
CA ARG A 411 -2.48 -17.56 1.83
C ARG A 411 -2.56 -19.01 1.33
N GLU A 412 -3.63 -19.36 0.63
CA GLU A 412 -3.85 -20.70 0.09
C GLU A 412 -2.78 -21.11 -0.94
N LEU A 413 -2.32 -20.15 -1.75
CA LEU A 413 -1.24 -20.36 -2.72
C LEU A 413 0.05 -20.83 -2.04
N TYR A 414 0.41 -20.24 -0.90
CA TYR A 414 1.60 -20.63 -0.15
C TYR A 414 1.38 -21.87 0.74
N GLU A 415 0.19 -22.07 1.29
CA GLU A 415 -0.13 -23.24 2.12
C GLU A 415 -0.16 -24.52 1.28
N ASN A 416 -0.73 -24.50 0.09
CA ASN A 416 -0.75 -25.65 -0.81
C ASN A 416 -0.66 -25.23 -2.29
N PRO A 417 0.54 -25.00 -2.83
CA PRO A 417 0.72 -24.60 -4.22
C PRO A 417 0.38 -25.70 -5.26
N ASP A 418 0.12 -26.93 -4.84
CA ASP A 418 -0.20 -28.06 -5.70
C ASP A 418 -1.71 -28.34 -5.81
N GLN A 419 -2.57 -27.57 -5.11
CA GLN A 419 -4.01 -27.69 -5.22
C GLN A 419 -4.54 -27.09 -6.55
N ASP A 420 -5.83 -27.29 -6.84
CA ASP A 420 -6.49 -26.66 -8.00
C ASP A 420 -6.69 -25.16 -7.75
N LEU A 421 -5.61 -24.38 -7.96
CA LEU A 421 -5.57 -22.94 -7.72
C LEU A 421 -6.52 -22.18 -8.66
N ASN A 422 -6.76 -22.69 -9.86
CA ASN A 422 -7.62 -22.01 -10.84
C ASN A 422 -9.09 -22.02 -10.41
N ARG A 423 -9.57 -23.15 -9.94
CA ARG A 423 -10.93 -23.26 -9.37
C ARG A 423 -11.04 -22.60 -8.01
N LEU A 424 -10.01 -22.68 -7.18
CA LEU A 424 -9.95 -21.99 -5.91
C LEU A 424 -10.04 -20.46 -6.07
N TRP A 425 -9.34 -19.90 -7.06
CA TRP A 425 -9.43 -18.48 -7.39
C TRP A 425 -10.88 -18.05 -7.63
N TRP A 426 -11.58 -18.75 -8.51
CA TRP A 426 -12.96 -18.41 -8.84
C TRP A 426 -13.95 -18.67 -7.70
N LYS A 427 -13.67 -19.66 -6.84
CA LYS A 427 -14.43 -19.86 -5.61
C LYS A 427 -14.32 -18.63 -4.71
N ILE A 428 -13.10 -18.17 -4.43
CA ILE A 428 -12.87 -16.99 -3.57
C ILE A 428 -13.44 -15.72 -4.21
N VAL A 429 -13.23 -15.49 -5.49
CA VAL A 429 -13.79 -14.35 -6.23
C VAL A 429 -15.31 -14.32 -6.13
N SER A 430 -15.96 -15.46 -6.32
CA SER A 430 -17.43 -15.57 -6.24
C SER A 430 -17.95 -15.33 -4.83
N GLU A 431 -17.25 -15.80 -3.82
CA GLU A 431 -17.64 -15.64 -2.41
C GLU A 431 -17.38 -14.21 -1.87
N VAL A 432 -16.32 -13.57 -2.31
CA VAL A 432 -15.88 -12.28 -1.77
C VAL A 432 -16.33 -11.10 -2.63
N GLN A 433 -16.13 -11.18 -3.96
CA GLN A 433 -16.48 -10.11 -4.90
C GLN A 433 -17.86 -10.31 -5.56
N LEU A 434 -18.53 -11.43 -5.33
CA LEU A 434 -19.84 -11.76 -5.88
C LEU A 434 -19.87 -11.73 -7.44
N LEU A 435 -18.75 -12.08 -8.06
CA LEU A 435 -18.67 -12.20 -9.52
C LEU A 435 -19.10 -13.59 -9.99
N THR A 436 -19.82 -13.63 -11.10
CA THR A 436 -20.08 -14.88 -11.83
C THR A 436 -18.83 -15.25 -12.61
N PRO A 437 -18.26 -16.46 -12.41
CA PRO A 437 -17.05 -16.88 -13.12
C PRO A 437 -17.27 -16.97 -14.63
N PRO A 438 -16.20 -16.87 -15.44
CA PRO A 438 -16.24 -17.24 -16.85
C PRO A 438 -16.40 -18.76 -16.99
N GLU A 439 -16.74 -19.22 -18.19
CA GLU A 439 -16.87 -20.67 -18.45
C GLU A 439 -15.54 -21.42 -18.28
N ASN A 440 -14.44 -20.80 -18.68
CA ASN A 440 -13.08 -21.36 -18.60
C ASN A 440 -12.43 -21.13 -17.23
N GLN A 441 -12.95 -21.78 -16.18
CA GLN A 441 -12.41 -21.68 -14.83
C GLN A 441 -11.08 -22.43 -14.62
N ASP A 442 -10.71 -23.32 -15.53
CA ASP A 442 -9.44 -24.06 -15.49
C ASP A 442 -8.26 -23.22 -16.01
N TYR A 443 -8.51 -22.02 -16.52
CA TYR A 443 -7.48 -21.08 -16.93
C TYR A 443 -6.90 -20.33 -15.73
N PRO A 444 -5.57 -20.11 -15.65
CA PRO A 444 -4.91 -19.51 -14.50
C PRO A 444 -5.09 -17.98 -14.41
N HIS A 445 -6.32 -17.49 -14.41
CA HIS A 445 -6.64 -16.06 -14.43
C HIS A 445 -5.94 -15.26 -13.33
N TRP A 446 -5.74 -15.85 -12.15
CA TRP A 446 -5.05 -15.25 -11.01
C TRP A 446 -3.59 -14.90 -11.31
N ALA A 447 -2.90 -15.74 -12.10
CA ALA A 447 -1.48 -15.57 -12.40
C ALA A 447 -1.17 -14.33 -13.25
N ALA A 448 -2.19 -13.73 -13.88
CA ALA A 448 -2.06 -12.46 -14.59
C ALA A 448 -1.79 -11.27 -13.67
N LYS A 449 -1.87 -11.44 -12.33
CA LYS A 449 -1.59 -10.35 -11.38
C LYS A 449 -0.12 -10.35 -10.97
N ILE A 450 0.62 -9.34 -11.40
CA ILE A 450 2.07 -9.19 -11.16
C ILE A 450 2.47 -9.22 -9.67
N HIS A 451 1.56 -8.84 -8.78
CA HIS A 451 1.86 -8.70 -7.34
C HIS A 451 2.29 -10.01 -6.67
N PHE A 452 1.80 -11.17 -7.12
CA PHE A 452 2.29 -12.47 -6.64
C PHE A 452 3.79 -12.68 -6.90
N THR A 453 4.32 -12.05 -7.94
CA THR A 453 5.74 -12.10 -8.30
C THR A 453 6.55 -11.01 -7.64
N LEU A 454 6.12 -9.76 -7.83
CA LEU A 454 6.91 -8.56 -7.55
C LEU A 454 6.91 -8.19 -6.07
N VAL A 455 5.75 -8.27 -5.42
CA VAL A 455 5.55 -7.84 -4.02
C VAL A 455 4.74 -8.90 -3.26
N PRO A 456 5.32 -10.08 -3.06
CA PRO A 456 4.62 -11.19 -2.40
C PRO A 456 4.30 -10.87 -0.95
N VAL A 457 3.14 -11.32 -0.50
CA VAL A 457 2.68 -11.20 0.90
C VAL A 457 2.72 -9.76 1.42
N TYR A 458 2.25 -8.82 0.59
CA TYR A 458 2.25 -7.39 0.93
C TYR A 458 0.84 -6.78 0.86
N TYR A 459 -0.06 -7.40 0.10
CA TYR A 459 -1.33 -6.79 -0.30
C TYR A 459 -2.25 -6.42 0.86
N GLN A 460 -2.15 -7.14 1.99
CA GLN A 460 -2.89 -6.84 3.23
C GLN A 460 -2.63 -5.43 3.76
N ASN A 461 -1.43 -4.87 3.52
CA ASN A 461 -1.06 -3.56 4.03
C ASN A 461 -1.93 -2.42 3.46
N TYR A 462 -2.43 -2.57 2.24
CA TYR A 462 -3.35 -1.59 1.64
C TYR A 462 -4.66 -1.49 2.45
N LEU A 463 -5.26 -2.63 2.77
CA LEU A 463 -6.51 -2.63 3.53
C LEU A 463 -6.30 -2.28 5.00
N LEU A 464 -5.22 -2.74 5.61
CA LEU A 464 -4.86 -2.36 6.98
C LEU A 464 -4.64 -0.85 7.10
N GLY A 465 -4.04 -0.21 6.09
CA GLY A 465 -3.94 1.24 6.00
C GLY A 465 -5.30 1.93 5.98
N GLU A 466 -6.22 1.48 5.12
CA GLU A 466 -7.57 2.03 5.03
C GLU A 466 -8.39 1.87 6.32
N LEU A 467 -8.30 0.69 6.97
CA LEU A 467 -8.96 0.45 8.26
C LEU A 467 -8.40 1.38 9.34
N THR A 468 -7.09 1.55 9.39
CA THR A 468 -6.42 2.47 10.34
C THR A 468 -6.81 3.91 10.09
N THR A 469 -6.87 4.34 8.82
CA THR A 469 -7.34 5.68 8.44
C THR A 469 -8.76 5.94 8.95
N SER A 470 -9.66 4.99 8.74
CA SER A 470 -11.05 5.13 9.18
C SER A 470 -11.16 5.21 10.71
N GLN A 471 -10.39 4.39 11.43
CA GLN A 471 -10.35 4.43 12.90
C GLN A 471 -9.81 5.76 13.42
N LEU A 472 -8.70 6.25 12.87
CA LEU A 472 -8.14 7.56 13.22
C LEU A 472 -9.13 8.70 12.94
N GLN A 473 -9.72 8.74 11.74
CA GLN A 473 -10.66 9.78 11.38
C GLN A 473 -11.88 9.79 12.31
N ARG A 474 -12.48 8.62 12.56
CA ARG A 474 -13.63 8.50 13.47
C ARG A 474 -13.29 8.91 14.91
N TYR A 475 -12.11 8.50 15.38
CA TYR A 475 -11.63 8.91 16.71
C TYR A 475 -11.46 10.43 16.79
N ILE A 476 -10.84 11.05 15.80
CA ILE A 476 -10.65 12.50 15.70
C ILE A 476 -11.99 13.22 15.73
N GLU A 477 -12.92 12.84 14.84
CA GLU A 477 -14.25 13.46 14.75
C GLU A 477 -15.04 13.39 16.05
N LYS A 478 -14.92 12.26 16.78
CA LYS A 478 -15.65 12.04 18.02
C LYS A 478 -15.02 12.68 19.25
N ASN A 479 -13.68 12.69 19.34
CA ASN A 479 -12.97 12.99 20.59
C ASN A 479 -12.10 14.24 20.53
N ILE A 480 -11.70 14.71 19.35
CA ILE A 480 -10.79 15.83 19.17
C ILE A 480 -11.49 17.06 18.60
N SER A 481 -12.01 16.95 17.37
CA SER A 481 -12.67 18.04 16.65
C SER A 481 -13.47 17.53 15.46
N THR A 482 -14.63 18.15 15.21
CA THR A 482 -15.38 17.96 13.96
C THR A 482 -14.78 18.72 12.78
N ASP A 483 -13.96 19.76 13.04
CA ASP A 483 -13.11 20.40 12.03
C ASP A 483 -11.79 19.62 11.92
N LEU A 484 -11.71 18.75 10.91
CA LEU A 484 -10.55 17.88 10.65
C LEU A 484 -9.26 18.67 10.34
N PHE A 485 -9.37 19.94 9.99
CA PHE A 485 -8.26 20.82 9.63
C PHE A 485 -7.83 21.74 10.77
N SER A 486 -8.39 21.56 11.96
CA SER A 486 -8.08 22.40 13.12
C SER A 486 -6.70 22.10 13.70
N GLU A 487 -6.12 23.09 14.36
CA GLU A 487 -4.85 22.97 15.11
C GLU A 487 -4.91 21.86 16.17
N LYS A 488 -6.09 21.62 16.79
CA LYS A 488 -6.28 20.53 17.75
C LYS A 488 -6.05 19.15 17.14
N VAL A 489 -6.49 18.95 15.88
CA VAL A 489 -6.23 17.71 15.15
C VAL A 489 -4.74 17.58 14.84
N GLY A 490 -4.11 18.67 14.42
CA GLY A 490 -2.66 18.69 14.22
C GLY A 490 -1.88 18.34 15.50
N GLU A 491 -2.23 18.94 16.65
CA GLU A 491 -1.62 18.63 17.95
C GLU A 491 -1.77 17.16 18.33
N PHE A 492 -2.96 16.58 18.13
CA PHE A 492 -3.19 15.15 18.37
C PHE A 492 -2.30 14.28 17.49
N LEU A 493 -2.28 14.53 16.18
CA LEU A 493 -1.45 13.75 15.25
C LEU A 493 0.04 13.86 15.57
N LEU A 494 0.50 15.08 15.88
CA LEU A 494 1.90 15.33 16.25
C LEU A 494 2.30 14.59 17.51
N ASN A 495 1.53 14.71 18.59
CA ASN A 495 1.94 14.23 19.91
C ASN A 495 1.67 12.74 20.10
N ASP A 496 0.49 12.25 19.65
CA ASP A 496 0.03 10.90 19.95
C ASP A 496 0.33 9.90 18.84
N PHE A 497 0.61 10.36 17.61
CA PHE A 497 0.86 9.47 16.49
C PHE A 497 2.25 9.63 15.86
N PHE A 498 2.73 10.86 15.57
CA PHE A 498 4.00 11.08 14.86
C PHE A 498 5.22 10.96 15.77
N LYS A 499 5.27 11.74 16.85
CA LYS A 499 6.42 11.79 17.76
C LYS A 499 6.91 10.43 18.25
N PRO A 500 6.06 9.47 18.60
CA PRO A 500 6.52 8.17 19.06
C PRO A 500 7.29 7.35 18.02
N GLY A 501 7.25 7.72 16.72
CA GLY A 501 7.92 6.96 15.66
C GLY A 501 7.59 5.48 15.73
N ALA A 502 8.63 4.63 15.73
CA ALA A 502 8.53 3.18 15.86
C ALA A 502 8.70 2.65 17.30
N LEU A 503 8.56 3.52 18.32
CA LEU A 503 8.72 3.12 19.73
C LEU A 503 7.74 2.00 20.15
N TYR A 504 6.56 1.97 19.56
CA TYR A 504 5.55 0.96 19.80
C TYR A 504 5.30 0.15 18.52
N ASN A 505 4.95 -1.13 18.66
CA ASN A 505 4.43 -1.91 17.54
C ASN A 505 3.19 -1.22 16.96
N TRP A 506 2.93 -1.41 15.68
CA TRP A 506 1.90 -0.69 14.92
C TRP A 506 0.50 -0.75 15.58
N ASN A 507 0.08 -1.91 16.11
CA ASN A 507 -1.25 -2.06 16.70
C ASN A 507 -1.32 -1.51 18.14
N GLU A 508 -0.24 -1.60 18.91
CA GLU A 508 -0.11 -0.90 20.19
C GLU A 508 -0.13 0.63 20.00
N LYS A 509 0.52 1.12 18.95
CA LYS A 509 0.49 2.55 18.59
C LYS A 509 -0.93 3.03 18.29
N ILE A 510 -1.70 2.26 17.52
CA ILE A 510 -3.11 2.56 17.23
C ILE A 510 -3.93 2.57 18.53
N GLU A 511 -3.74 1.57 19.40
CA GLU A 511 -4.42 1.48 20.69
C GLU A 511 -4.10 2.68 21.59
N ARG A 512 -2.85 3.10 21.67
CA ARG A 512 -2.44 4.27 22.45
C ARG A 512 -3.05 5.57 21.93
N ALA A 513 -3.13 5.72 20.62
CA ALA A 513 -3.68 6.92 19.99
C ALA A 513 -5.21 6.97 20.03
N THR A 514 -5.90 5.83 19.90
CA THR A 514 -7.36 5.79 19.71
C THR A 514 -8.13 5.10 20.83
N GLY A 515 -7.44 4.49 21.80
CA GLY A 515 -8.05 3.78 22.93
C GLY A 515 -8.41 2.32 22.66
N GLU A 516 -8.22 1.83 21.42
CA GLU A 516 -8.45 0.42 21.05
C GLU A 516 -7.50 -0.03 19.95
N ARG A 517 -7.21 -1.34 19.90
CA ARG A 517 -6.48 -1.97 18.79
C ARG A 517 -7.26 -1.82 17.49
N LEU A 518 -6.62 -2.10 16.35
CA LEU A 518 -7.26 -1.97 15.03
C LEU A 518 -8.60 -2.73 14.99
N ASN A 519 -9.67 -1.98 14.68
CA ASN A 519 -11.04 -2.46 14.66
C ASN A 519 -11.71 -2.13 13.32
N PRO A 520 -12.12 -3.14 12.52
CA PRO A 520 -12.72 -2.91 11.20
C PRO A 520 -14.08 -2.22 11.26
N GLN A 521 -14.75 -2.17 12.45
CA GLN A 521 -16.06 -1.54 12.61
C GLN A 521 -16.04 -0.05 12.20
N HIS A 522 -14.95 0.67 12.43
CA HIS A 522 -14.84 2.08 12.04
C HIS A 522 -14.93 2.30 10.51
N PHE A 523 -14.33 1.39 9.73
CA PHE A 523 -14.46 1.40 8.28
C PHE A 523 -15.90 1.07 7.84
N VAL A 524 -16.49 0.07 8.49
CA VAL A 524 -17.89 -0.32 8.24
C VAL A 524 -18.84 0.84 8.54
N ASP A 525 -18.68 1.51 9.66
CA ASP A 525 -19.50 2.67 10.04
C ASP A 525 -19.36 3.83 9.06
N GLN A 526 -18.17 4.01 8.50
CA GLN A 526 -17.88 5.12 7.58
C GLN A 526 -18.39 4.88 6.17
N PHE A 527 -18.22 3.67 5.62
CA PHE A 527 -18.46 3.40 4.20
C PHE A 527 -19.57 2.40 3.92
N VAL A 528 -19.95 1.60 4.90
CA VAL A 528 -20.83 0.44 4.74
C VAL A 528 -22.20 0.70 5.34
N ALA A 529 -22.28 1.29 6.53
CA ALA A 529 -23.57 1.55 7.17
C ALA A 529 -24.41 2.53 6.33
N VAL A 530 -25.59 2.09 5.95
CA VAL A 530 -26.61 2.95 5.33
C VAL A 530 -27.16 3.84 6.43
N LYS A 531 -27.02 5.16 6.30
CA LYS A 531 -27.72 6.12 7.15
C LYS A 531 -29.13 6.31 6.65
#